data_ca08ccf372843603f11b0463d03772fe
#
_entry.id   ca08ccf372843603f11b0463d03772fe
#
_cell.length_a   1.000
_cell.length_b   1.000
_cell.length_c   1.000
_cell.angle_alpha   90.00
_cell.angle_beta   90.00
_cell.angle_gamma   90.00
#
_symmetry.space_group_name_H-M   'P 1'
#
loop_
_entity.id
_entity.type
_entity.pdbx_description
1 polymer ?
#
loop_
_entity_poly.entity_id
_entity_poly.type
_entity_poly.pdbx_seq_one_letter_code
_entity_poly.pdbx_strand_id
1 'polypeptide(L)'
;MARIAIIGLVGKSMFFDVPRFHVGGETITARGYYEEWGGKGFNQAVAAARQGAAVAFLGAVGAQDAKPVHGFCAKEGVCATLAAKRTQSACAAILTDDVGETRVTVCPGAALVPRDVDGFAGAIATADALVLNNEVPEAVNVAAVELAVKYEVKVLFNPAPARSMPKVIRDAVTVWTPNEFEESALGDVPGEVVTTLGAKGCRIRSTGEVIPASPAKAVDTTGAGDTFTAVLAVRLAEGESLRDACVAANEASSQSVSVKYVMPSLPTRA
;
A
#
# COMPACT_ATOMS: atom_id res chain seq x y z
N MET A 1 -19.03 3.73 -9.70
CA MET A 1 -18.19 3.00 -8.72
C MET A 1 -16.87 2.73 -9.41
N ALA A 2 -15.78 3.26 -8.88
CA ALA A 2 -14.44 3.03 -9.40
C ALA A 2 -14.04 1.55 -9.30
N ARG A 3 -13.34 1.03 -10.30
CA ARG A 3 -12.79 -0.34 -10.34
C ARG A 3 -11.27 -0.23 -10.24
N ILE A 4 -10.72 -0.73 -9.16
CA ILE A 4 -9.29 -0.62 -8.88
C ILE A 4 -8.67 -2.01 -8.86
N ALA A 5 -7.66 -2.24 -9.71
CA ALA A 5 -6.80 -3.42 -9.63
C ALA A 5 -5.57 -3.08 -8.79
N ILE A 6 -5.20 -3.95 -7.86
CA ILE A 6 -4.04 -3.75 -6.99
C ILE A 6 -3.19 -5.01 -6.96
N ILE A 7 -1.89 -4.88 -7.16
CA ILE A 7 -0.93 -5.97 -7.04
C ILE A 7 0.06 -5.63 -5.94
N GLY A 8 0.21 -6.51 -4.97
CA GLY A 8 1.10 -6.22 -3.87
C GLY A 8 1.32 -7.37 -2.90
N LEU A 9 2.16 -7.10 -1.91
CA LEU A 9 2.42 -8.02 -0.83
C LEU A 9 1.19 -8.15 0.07
N VAL A 10 0.95 -9.35 0.58
CA VAL A 10 0.10 -9.64 1.72
C VAL A 10 0.86 -10.57 2.68
N GLY A 11 0.85 -10.24 3.95
CA GLY A 11 1.55 -11.00 4.99
C GLY A 11 1.02 -10.69 6.37
N LYS A 12 1.66 -11.25 7.39
CA LYS A 12 1.32 -11.02 8.79
C LYS A 12 2.16 -9.89 9.37
N SER A 13 1.52 -8.90 9.96
CA SER A 13 2.16 -7.88 10.79
C SER A 13 1.95 -8.25 12.25
N MET A 14 3.04 -8.51 12.96
CA MET A 14 3.06 -8.91 14.37
C MET A 14 3.64 -7.76 15.19
N PHE A 15 2.81 -7.09 15.96
CA PHE A 15 3.17 -5.95 16.78
C PHE A 15 3.43 -6.38 18.21
N PHE A 16 4.56 -5.96 18.76
CA PHE A 16 4.97 -6.23 20.13
C PHE A 16 5.24 -4.89 20.83
N ASP A 17 4.46 -4.58 21.84
CA ASP A 17 4.73 -3.44 22.72
C ASP A 17 5.76 -3.87 23.77
N VAL A 18 6.97 -3.32 23.72
CA VAL A 18 8.07 -3.69 24.62
C VAL A 18 8.45 -2.51 25.54
N PRO A 19 8.94 -2.75 26.77
CA PRO A 19 9.38 -1.65 27.63
C PRO A 19 10.60 -0.91 27.07
N ARG A 20 11.46 -1.60 26.37
CA ARG A 20 12.65 -1.14 25.66
C ARG A 20 13.11 -2.20 24.67
N PHE A 21 14.01 -1.87 23.79
CA PHE A 21 14.65 -2.90 22.97
C PHE A 21 15.64 -3.73 23.81
N HIS A 22 15.67 -5.02 23.53
CA HIS A 22 16.61 -5.95 24.16
C HIS A 22 18.00 -5.83 23.55
N VAL A 23 19.02 -6.17 24.31
CA VAL A 23 20.41 -6.29 23.87
C VAL A 23 20.74 -7.74 23.51
N GLY A 24 21.91 -7.97 22.87
CA GLY A 24 22.32 -9.32 22.51
C GLY A 24 22.38 -10.26 23.72
N GLY A 25 21.73 -11.43 23.59
CA GLY A 25 21.67 -12.45 24.65
C GLY A 25 20.56 -12.23 25.69
N GLU A 26 19.82 -11.15 25.62
CA GLU A 26 18.76 -10.85 26.57
C GLU A 26 17.39 -11.35 26.08
N THR A 27 16.56 -11.81 27.02
CA THR A 27 15.13 -12.07 26.83
C THR A 27 14.32 -11.05 27.62
N ILE A 28 13.39 -10.35 26.93
CA ILE A 28 12.45 -9.45 27.58
C ILE A 28 11.01 -9.91 27.37
N THR A 29 10.11 -9.48 28.24
CA THR A 29 8.68 -9.76 28.13
C THR A 29 7.98 -8.56 27.47
N ALA A 30 7.27 -8.80 26.37
CA ALA A 30 6.39 -7.80 25.77
C ALA A 30 5.18 -7.53 26.68
N ARG A 31 4.66 -6.31 26.68
CA ARG A 31 3.47 -5.90 27.42
C ARG A 31 2.19 -6.17 26.66
N GLY A 32 2.29 -6.18 25.31
CA GLY A 32 1.16 -6.40 24.42
C GLY A 32 1.60 -7.11 23.15
N TYR A 33 0.65 -7.78 22.55
CA TYR A 33 0.76 -8.41 21.24
C TYR A 33 -0.50 -8.17 20.44
N TYR A 34 -0.33 -7.82 19.16
CA TYR A 34 -1.41 -7.71 18.19
C TYR A 34 -0.95 -8.25 16.83
N GLU A 35 -1.84 -8.92 16.13
CA GLU A 35 -1.55 -9.45 14.79
C GLU A 35 -2.65 -9.04 13.81
N GLU A 36 -2.25 -8.64 12.61
CA GLU A 36 -3.15 -8.35 11.51
C GLU A 36 -2.55 -8.78 10.18
N TRP A 37 -3.38 -8.89 9.16
CA TRP A 37 -2.91 -8.97 7.79
C TRP A 37 -2.45 -7.57 7.35
N GLY A 38 -1.31 -7.51 6.65
CA GLY A 38 -0.69 -6.26 6.24
C GLY A 38 0.11 -6.43 4.95
N GLY A 39 0.92 -5.45 4.66
CA GLY A 39 1.64 -5.24 3.41
C GLY A 39 1.02 -4.08 2.63
N LYS A 40 1.86 -3.25 1.99
CA LYS A 40 1.40 -2.00 1.36
C LYS A 40 0.24 -2.24 0.38
N GLY A 41 0.41 -3.20 -0.54
CA GLY A 41 -0.64 -3.50 -1.51
C GLY A 41 -1.92 -4.01 -0.87
N PHE A 42 -1.82 -4.80 0.19
CA PHE A 42 -2.98 -5.28 0.92
C PHE A 42 -3.69 -4.15 1.69
N ASN A 43 -2.92 -3.28 2.36
CA ASN A 43 -3.44 -2.08 3.01
C ASN A 43 -4.17 -1.18 2.02
N GLN A 44 -3.54 -0.93 0.85
CA GLN A 44 -4.13 -0.15 -0.24
C GLN A 44 -5.43 -0.76 -0.75
N ALA A 45 -5.50 -2.10 -0.86
CA ALA A 45 -6.71 -2.79 -1.32
C ALA A 45 -7.88 -2.63 -0.33
N VAL A 46 -7.62 -2.83 0.96
CA VAL A 46 -8.64 -2.64 1.99
C VAL A 46 -9.07 -1.17 2.09
N ALA A 47 -8.11 -0.23 2.06
CA ALA A 47 -8.41 1.19 2.06
C ALA A 47 -9.29 1.58 0.86
N ALA A 48 -8.95 1.15 -0.36
CA ALA A 48 -9.75 1.44 -1.55
C ALA A 48 -11.17 0.86 -1.47
N ALA A 49 -11.33 -0.36 -0.95
CA ALA A 49 -12.65 -0.98 -0.76
C ALA A 49 -13.50 -0.21 0.26
N ARG A 50 -12.92 0.22 1.39
CA ARG A 50 -13.59 1.07 2.39
C ARG A 50 -13.96 2.45 1.87
N GLN A 51 -13.30 2.91 0.80
CA GLN A 51 -13.66 4.13 0.06
C GLN A 51 -14.74 3.90 -1.00
N GLY A 52 -15.31 2.69 -1.07
CA GLY A 52 -16.43 2.38 -1.95
C GLY A 52 -16.04 1.94 -3.37
N ALA A 53 -14.78 1.61 -3.63
CA ALA A 53 -14.35 1.06 -4.90
C ALA A 53 -14.65 -0.45 -5.02
N ALA A 54 -14.87 -0.92 -6.24
CA ALA A 54 -14.80 -2.34 -6.57
C ALA A 54 -13.32 -2.73 -6.73
N VAL A 55 -12.79 -3.49 -5.78
CA VAL A 55 -11.35 -3.80 -5.72
C VAL A 55 -11.07 -5.23 -6.12
N ALA A 56 -10.15 -5.42 -7.08
CA ALA A 56 -9.50 -6.68 -7.38
C ALA A 56 -8.06 -6.63 -6.84
N PHE A 57 -7.66 -7.62 -6.03
CA PHE A 57 -6.34 -7.71 -5.43
C PHE A 57 -5.60 -8.98 -5.84
N LEU A 58 -4.35 -8.85 -6.28
CA LEU A 58 -3.43 -9.98 -6.52
C LEU A 58 -2.32 -9.96 -5.47
N GLY A 59 -2.19 -11.05 -4.72
CA GLY A 59 -1.12 -11.27 -3.75
C GLY A 59 -0.64 -12.71 -3.71
N ALA A 60 0.47 -12.96 -3.00
CA ALA A 60 0.97 -14.31 -2.75
C ALA A 60 0.96 -14.62 -1.26
N VAL A 61 0.55 -15.82 -0.89
CA VAL A 61 0.50 -16.30 0.50
C VAL A 61 1.02 -17.73 0.61
N GLY A 62 1.44 -18.13 1.80
CA GLY A 62 1.62 -19.54 2.12
C GLY A 62 0.29 -20.29 2.01
N ALA A 63 0.29 -21.52 1.53
CA ALA A 63 -0.93 -22.28 1.25
C ALA A 63 -1.87 -22.37 2.47
N GLN A 64 -1.31 -22.45 3.70
CA GLN A 64 -2.06 -22.51 4.95
C GLN A 64 -2.84 -21.21 5.25
N ASP A 65 -2.38 -20.07 4.73
CA ASP A 65 -2.96 -18.76 4.98
C ASP A 65 -3.97 -18.32 3.89
N ALA A 66 -4.07 -19.05 2.78
CA ALA A 66 -4.94 -18.69 1.66
C ALA A 66 -6.41 -18.55 2.08
N LYS A 67 -6.94 -19.53 2.81
CA LYS A 67 -8.34 -19.49 3.29
C LYS A 67 -8.60 -18.37 4.29
N PRO A 68 -7.78 -18.15 5.33
CA PRO A 68 -7.90 -17.00 6.23
C PRO A 68 -7.87 -15.65 5.52
N VAL A 69 -6.92 -15.45 4.60
CA VAL A 69 -6.81 -14.19 3.84
C VAL A 69 -8.02 -13.98 2.94
N HIS A 70 -8.48 -15.00 2.21
CA HIS A 70 -9.72 -14.90 1.43
C HIS A 70 -10.92 -14.54 2.29
N GLY A 71 -11.04 -15.15 3.47
CA GLY A 71 -12.13 -14.83 4.41
C GLY A 71 -12.09 -13.39 4.90
N PHE A 72 -10.90 -12.84 5.14
CA PHE A 72 -10.72 -11.44 5.49
C PHE A 72 -11.09 -10.52 4.31
N CYS A 73 -10.55 -10.79 3.12
CA CYS A 73 -10.84 -10.03 1.91
C CYS A 73 -12.35 -9.95 1.62
N ALA A 74 -13.05 -11.08 1.76
CA ALA A 74 -14.49 -11.13 1.54
C ALA A 74 -15.27 -10.23 2.51
N LYS A 75 -14.84 -10.14 3.78
CA LYS A 75 -15.45 -9.23 4.77
C LYS A 75 -15.21 -7.76 4.44
N GLU A 76 -14.05 -7.44 3.88
CA GLU A 76 -13.67 -6.07 3.48
C GLU A 76 -14.16 -5.70 2.06
N GLY A 77 -14.87 -6.58 1.37
CA GLY A 77 -15.35 -6.32 0.01
C GLY A 77 -14.26 -6.36 -1.07
N VAL A 78 -13.12 -6.99 -0.79
CA VAL A 78 -12.00 -7.14 -1.73
C VAL A 78 -12.09 -8.46 -2.47
N CYS A 79 -12.13 -8.43 -3.81
CA CYS A 79 -12.04 -9.61 -4.66
C CYS A 79 -10.57 -10.03 -4.80
N ALA A 80 -10.12 -11.00 -3.99
CA ALA A 80 -8.72 -11.42 -3.96
C ALA A 80 -8.44 -12.61 -4.85
N THR A 81 -7.39 -12.51 -5.66
CA THR A 81 -6.71 -13.61 -6.35
C THR A 81 -5.41 -13.90 -5.59
N LEU A 82 -5.30 -15.06 -4.95
CA LEU A 82 -4.16 -15.41 -4.13
C LEU A 82 -3.35 -16.53 -4.75
N ALA A 83 -2.08 -16.25 -5.06
CA ALA A 83 -1.11 -17.26 -5.47
C ALA A 83 -0.62 -18.04 -4.24
N ALA A 84 -1.21 -19.20 -3.97
CA ALA A 84 -0.81 -20.07 -2.86
C ALA A 84 0.54 -20.73 -3.15
N LYS A 85 1.52 -20.48 -2.28
CA LYS A 85 2.89 -21.01 -2.40
C LYS A 85 3.18 -22.06 -1.31
N ARG A 86 4.19 -22.89 -1.53
CA ARG A 86 4.63 -23.88 -0.53
C ARG A 86 5.41 -23.26 0.63
N THR A 87 5.93 -22.07 0.46
CA THR A 87 6.61 -21.29 1.50
C THR A 87 5.59 -20.66 2.46
N GLN A 88 6.05 -20.19 3.60
CA GLN A 88 5.23 -19.39 4.54
C GLN A 88 4.84 -18.04 3.89
N SER A 89 3.75 -17.46 4.34
CA SER A 89 3.43 -16.07 4.00
C SER A 89 4.52 -15.11 4.47
N ALA A 90 4.63 -13.96 3.84
CA ALA A 90 5.45 -12.88 4.35
C ALA A 90 5.03 -12.52 5.78
N CYS A 91 5.98 -12.09 6.61
CA CYS A 91 5.66 -11.57 7.93
C CYS A 91 6.62 -10.46 8.34
N ALA A 92 6.14 -9.58 9.21
CA ALA A 92 6.93 -8.54 9.85
C ALA A 92 6.78 -8.63 11.37
N ALA A 93 7.91 -8.69 12.10
CA ALA A 93 7.94 -8.46 13.54
C ALA A 93 8.22 -6.98 13.78
N ILE A 94 7.29 -6.30 14.46
CA ILE A 94 7.28 -4.86 14.70
C ILE A 94 7.35 -4.66 16.21
N LEU A 95 8.48 -4.19 16.72
CA LEU A 95 8.67 -3.90 18.13
C LEU A 95 8.57 -2.39 18.33
N THR A 96 7.70 -1.95 19.23
CA THR A 96 7.57 -0.54 19.61
C THR A 96 7.84 -0.39 21.10
N ASP A 97 8.75 0.51 21.47
CA ASP A 97 9.11 0.75 22.86
C ASP A 97 8.28 1.89 23.50
N ASP A 98 8.55 2.17 24.79
CA ASP A 98 7.81 3.17 25.58
C ASP A 98 7.99 4.60 25.11
N VAL A 99 9.05 4.88 24.35
CA VAL A 99 9.27 6.22 23.77
C VAL A 99 8.72 6.35 22.36
N GLY A 100 8.08 5.25 21.84
CA GLY A 100 7.47 5.20 20.51
C GLY A 100 8.48 4.92 19.38
N GLU A 101 9.73 4.54 19.71
CA GLU A 101 10.68 4.08 18.71
C GLU A 101 10.25 2.69 18.20
N THR A 102 10.37 2.47 16.88
CA THR A 102 9.95 1.22 16.26
C THR A 102 11.10 0.53 15.56
N ARG A 103 11.22 -0.79 15.75
CA ARG A 103 12.14 -1.66 14.99
C ARG A 103 11.38 -2.74 14.26
N VAL A 104 11.67 -2.91 12.97
CA VAL A 104 10.96 -3.84 12.10
C VAL A 104 11.93 -4.85 11.51
N THR A 105 11.55 -6.13 11.60
CA THR A 105 12.23 -7.23 10.90
C THR A 105 11.24 -7.89 9.96
N VAL A 106 11.56 -7.93 8.66
CA VAL A 106 10.69 -8.51 7.62
C VAL A 106 11.25 -9.85 7.14
N CYS A 107 10.37 -10.85 7.08
CA CYS A 107 10.61 -12.10 6.36
C CYS A 107 9.76 -12.07 5.07
N PRO A 108 10.36 -12.08 3.87
CA PRO A 108 9.63 -11.87 2.61
C PRO A 108 8.67 -13.01 2.25
N GLY A 109 8.91 -14.23 2.68
CA GLY A 109 8.01 -15.38 2.52
C GLY A 109 7.56 -15.66 1.09
N ALA A 110 6.26 -15.94 0.93
CA ALA A 110 5.63 -16.21 -0.36
C ALA A 110 5.68 -14.97 -1.26
N ALA A 111 6.18 -15.13 -2.48
CA ALA A 111 6.30 -14.04 -3.43
C ALA A 111 5.56 -14.35 -4.74
N LEU A 112 5.01 -13.31 -5.36
CA LEU A 112 4.49 -13.38 -6.72
C LEU A 112 5.62 -13.62 -7.73
N VAL A 113 5.26 -14.23 -8.85
CA VAL A 113 6.10 -14.33 -10.04
C VAL A 113 5.32 -13.76 -11.25
N PRO A 114 5.97 -13.36 -12.35
CA PRO A 114 5.28 -12.77 -13.51
C PRO A 114 4.08 -13.59 -14.01
N ARG A 115 4.19 -14.92 -14.03
CA ARG A 115 3.11 -15.82 -14.45
C ARG A 115 1.83 -15.70 -13.59
N ASP A 116 1.94 -15.27 -12.31
CA ASP A 116 0.75 -15.06 -11.47
C ASP A 116 -0.08 -13.86 -11.98
N VAL A 117 0.57 -12.91 -12.68
CA VAL A 117 -0.08 -11.73 -13.27
C VAL A 117 -0.95 -12.11 -14.49
N ASP A 118 -0.57 -13.16 -15.23
CA ASP A 118 -1.35 -13.64 -16.39
C ASP A 118 -2.79 -14.01 -15.98
N GLY A 119 -2.94 -14.66 -14.82
CA GLY A 119 -4.24 -15.02 -14.25
C GLY A 119 -5.07 -13.81 -13.76
N PHE A 120 -4.43 -12.65 -13.65
CA PHE A 120 -5.05 -11.40 -13.19
C PHE A 120 -5.30 -10.39 -14.33
N ALA A 121 -4.91 -10.73 -15.57
CA ALA A 121 -5.00 -9.85 -16.73
C ALA A 121 -6.43 -9.32 -16.99
N GLY A 122 -7.46 -10.15 -16.76
CA GLY A 122 -8.86 -9.73 -16.90
C GLY A 122 -9.27 -8.65 -15.90
N ALA A 123 -8.77 -8.72 -14.66
CA ALA A 123 -9.02 -7.70 -13.66
C ALA A 123 -8.34 -6.37 -14.01
N ILE A 124 -7.08 -6.42 -14.52
CA ILE A 124 -6.39 -5.23 -15.01
C ILE A 124 -7.16 -4.63 -16.19
N ALA A 125 -7.51 -5.43 -17.20
CA ALA A 125 -8.16 -4.95 -18.42
C ALA A 125 -9.51 -4.23 -18.19
N THR A 126 -10.17 -4.51 -17.08
CA THR A 126 -11.46 -3.89 -16.73
C THR A 126 -11.36 -2.82 -15.65
N ALA A 127 -10.17 -2.57 -15.11
CA ALA A 127 -9.95 -1.57 -14.07
C ALA A 127 -9.90 -0.15 -14.65
N ASP A 128 -10.31 0.82 -13.87
CA ASP A 128 -10.15 2.24 -14.15
C ASP A 128 -8.75 2.73 -13.76
N ALA A 129 -8.11 2.02 -12.81
CA ALA A 129 -6.71 2.22 -12.44
C ALA A 129 -6.07 0.94 -11.88
N LEU A 130 -4.76 0.80 -12.11
CA LEU A 130 -3.87 -0.20 -11.51
C LEU A 130 -2.99 0.48 -10.47
N VAL A 131 -2.97 -0.04 -9.25
CA VAL A 131 -2.10 0.44 -8.16
C VAL A 131 -1.00 -0.56 -7.89
N LEU A 132 0.25 -0.08 -7.88
CA LEU A 132 1.46 -0.88 -7.68
C LEU A 132 2.36 -0.27 -6.60
N ASN A 133 3.27 -1.08 -6.08
CA ASN A 133 4.31 -0.66 -5.14
C ASN A 133 5.56 -1.56 -5.25
N ASN A 134 6.60 -1.23 -4.49
CA ASN A 134 7.88 -1.93 -4.56
C ASN A 134 8.03 -3.13 -3.60
N GLU A 135 6.98 -3.60 -2.94
CA GLU A 135 7.06 -4.79 -2.08
C GLU A 135 6.98 -6.12 -2.85
N VAL A 136 6.67 -6.06 -4.15
CA VAL A 136 6.70 -7.24 -5.02
C VAL A 136 7.97 -7.27 -5.87
N PRO A 137 8.38 -8.43 -6.40
CA PRO A 137 9.51 -8.51 -7.33
C PRO A 137 9.32 -7.60 -8.54
N GLU A 138 10.40 -6.95 -8.96
CA GLU A 138 10.38 -6.01 -10.10
C GLU A 138 9.76 -6.61 -11.37
N ALA A 139 10.10 -7.86 -11.68
CA ALA A 139 9.55 -8.56 -12.86
C ALA A 139 8.01 -8.71 -12.81
N VAL A 140 7.41 -8.73 -11.62
CA VAL A 140 5.94 -8.73 -11.44
C VAL A 140 5.37 -7.37 -11.82
N ASN A 141 5.98 -6.28 -11.34
CA ASN A 141 5.58 -4.93 -11.72
C ASN A 141 5.76 -4.69 -13.23
N VAL A 142 6.84 -5.20 -13.85
CA VAL A 142 7.02 -5.13 -15.29
C VAL A 142 5.87 -5.82 -16.03
N ALA A 143 5.54 -7.07 -15.69
CA ALA A 143 4.43 -7.79 -16.31
C ALA A 143 3.09 -7.05 -16.12
N ALA A 144 2.88 -6.44 -14.95
CA ALA A 144 1.66 -5.70 -14.65
C ALA A 144 1.53 -4.40 -15.47
N VAL A 145 2.60 -3.62 -15.60
CA VAL A 145 2.56 -2.38 -16.41
C VAL A 145 2.45 -2.66 -17.89
N GLU A 146 3.04 -3.76 -18.40
CA GLU A 146 2.87 -4.17 -19.80
C GLU A 146 1.40 -4.47 -20.12
N LEU A 147 0.67 -5.12 -19.22
CA LEU A 147 -0.78 -5.32 -19.35
C LEU A 147 -1.55 -4.01 -19.24
N ALA A 148 -1.18 -3.14 -18.29
CA ALA A 148 -1.85 -1.84 -18.14
C ALA A 148 -1.70 -0.98 -19.41
N VAL A 149 -0.51 -0.93 -19.99
CA VAL A 149 -0.25 -0.24 -21.29
C VAL A 149 -1.07 -0.87 -22.41
N LYS A 150 -1.10 -2.21 -22.50
CA LYS A 150 -1.88 -2.93 -23.52
C LYS A 150 -3.37 -2.63 -23.46
N TYR A 151 -3.92 -2.45 -22.26
CA TYR A 151 -5.35 -2.19 -22.04
C TYR A 151 -5.68 -0.73 -21.75
N GLU A 152 -4.70 0.17 -21.91
CA GLU A 152 -4.85 1.64 -21.70
C GLU A 152 -5.33 1.99 -20.27
N VAL A 153 -4.92 1.20 -19.28
CA VAL A 153 -5.26 1.42 -17.86
C VAL A 153 -4.25 2.36 -17.21
N LYS A 154 -4.73 3.35 -16.48
CA LYS A 154 -3.88 4.29 -15.72
C LYS A 154 -3.13 3.56 -14.60
N VAL A 155 -1.85 3.87 -14.42
CA VAL A 155 -1.02 3.27 -13.37
C VAL A 155 -0.69 4.30 -12.30
N LEU A 156 -1.07 4.02 -11.06
CA LEU A 156 -0.59 4.72 -9.88
C LEU A 156 0.49 3.87 -9.22
N PHE A 157 1.61 4.47 -8.88
CA PHE A 157 2.73 3.75 -8.30
C PHE A 157 3.21 4.40 -7.02
N ASN A 158 3.16 3.64 -5.92
CA ASN A 158 3.79 4.01 -4.66
C ASN A 158 5.23 3.42 -4.64
N PRO A 159 6.30 4.23 -4.82
CA PRO A 159 7.66 3.73 -4.97
C PRO A 159 8.31 3.30 -3.65
N ALA A 160 7.55 2.68 -2.79
CA ALA A 160 7.92 2.21 -1.45
C ALA A 160 8.06 0.67 -1.41
N PRO A 161 9.16 0.12 -0.88
CA PRO A 161 10.39 0.79 -0.51
C PRO A 161 11.14 1.38 -1.71
N ALA A 162 11.93 2.44 -1.46
CA ALA A 162 12.68 3.11 -2.51
C ALA A 162 13.69 2.16 -3.17
N ARG A 163 13.65 2.09 -4.50
CA ARG A 163 14.63 1.39 -5.33
C ARG A 163 14.65 1.95 -6.74
N SER A 164 15.73 1.72 -7.47
CA SER A 164 15.79 1.96 -8.91
C SER A 164 14.73 1.14 -9.64
N MET A 165 14.13 1.70 -10.68
CA MET A 165 13.11 1.04 -11.49
C MET A 165 13.44 1.09 -12.98
N PRO A 166 13.16 0.01 -13.74
CA PRO A 166 13.41 -0.04 -15.17
C PRO A 166 12.56 0.97 -15.94
N LYS A 167 13.06 1.38 -17.10
CA LYS A 167 12.42 2.38 -17.96
C LYS A 167 10.96 2.02 -18.28
N VAL A 168 10.66 0.74 -18.53
CA VAL A 168 9.30 0.27 -18.85
C VAL A 168 8.28 0.60 -17.76
N ILE A 169 8.65 0.49 -16.49
CA ILE A 169 7.79 0.90 -15.37
C ILE A 169 7.68 2.42 -15.34
N ARG A 170 8.82 3.13 -15.42
CA ARG A 170 8.81 4.60 -15.34
C ARG A 170 7.95 5.24 -16.41
N ASP A 171 8.02 4.74 -17.65
CA ASP A 171 7.25 5.28 -18.78
C ASP A 171 5.74 4.98 -18.69
N ALA A 172 5.35 3.91 -18.01
CA ALA A 172 3.95 3.48 -17.91
C ALA A 172 3.19 4.17 -16.77
N VAL A 173 3.89 4.71 -15.77
CA VAL A 173 3.24 5.27 -14.58
C VAL A 173 2.66 6.65 -14.87
N THR A 174 1.38 6.80 -14.56
CA THR A 174 0.62 8.05 -14.73
C THR A 174 0.77 8.96 -13.51
N VAL A 175 0.74 8.38 -12.30
CA VAL A 175 0.84 9.12 -11.04
C VAL A 175 1.73 8.36 -10.06
N TRP A 176 2.71 9.06 -9.51
CA TRP A 176 3.62 8.58 -8.46
C TRP A 176 3.20 9.14 -7.10
N THR A 177 3.27 8.31 -6.06
CA THR A 177 2.95 8.71 -4.69
C THR A 177 4.11 8.43 -3.72
N PRO A 178 5.27 9.07 -3.90
CA PRO A 178 6.41 8.95 -2.98
C PRO A 178 6.20 9.76 -1.71
N ASN A 179 6.95 9.42 -0.65
CA ASN A 179 7.29 10.38 0.39
C ASN A 179 8.56 11.17 -0.01
N GLU A 180 9.01 12.12 0.82
CA GLU A 180 10.19 12.97 0.53
C GLU A 180 11.48 12.14 0.30
N PHE A 181 11.66 11.05 1.06
CA PHE A 181 12.81 10.16 0.90
C PHE A 181 12.73 9.36 -0.42
N GLU A 182 11.58 8.80 -0.70
CA GLU A 182 11.33 8.02 -1.92
C GLU A 182 11.41 8.90 -3.17
N GLU A 183 10.92 10.15 -3.11
CA GLU A 183 11.05 11.12 -4.20
C GLU A 183 12.50 11.41 -4.54
N SER A 184 13.36 11.58 -3.52
CA SER A 184 14.79 11.83 -3.74
C SER A 184 15.49 10.68 -4.46
N ALA A 185 15.03 9.45 -4.23
CA ALA A 185 15.55 8.24 -4.88
C ALA A 185 14.90 7.98 -6.26
N LEU A 186 13.70 8.52 -6.50
CA LEU A 186 12.94 8.31 -7.74
C LEU A 186 13.60 9.02 -8.94
N GLY A 187 14.21 10.20 -8.71
CA GLY A 187 14.80 11.03 -9.75
C GLY A 187 13.76 11.64 -10.69
N ASP A 188 14.20 11.99 -11.90
CA ASP A 188 13.30 12.52 -12.93
C ASP A 188 12.53 11.37 -13.60
N VAL A 189 11.21 11.43 -13.49
CA VAL A 189 10.28 10.44 -14.06
C VAL A 189 9.14 11.15 -14.79
N PRO A 190 8.62 10.56 -15.87
CA PRO A 190 7.38 11.02 -16.50
C PRO A 190 6.17 10.78 -15.58
N GLY A 191 5.05 11.39 -15.97
CA GLY A 191 3.83 11.35 -15.18
C GLY A 191 3.82 12.39 -14.05
N GLU A 192 2.74 12.45 -13.32
CA GLU A 192 2.59 13.36 -12.19
C GLU A 192 3.22 12.77 -10.93
N VAL A 193 3.80 13.61 -10.08
CA VAL A 193 4.32 13.20 -8.77
C VAL A 193 3.57 13.95 -7.68
N VAL A 194 2.94 13.19 -6.81
CA VAL A 194 2.27 13.70 -5.61
C VAL A 194 3.06 13.23 -4.40
N THR A 195 3.92 14.10 -3.87
CA THR A 195 4.80 13.78 -2.75
C THR A 195 4.08 13.98 -1.43
N THR A 196 4.02 12.94 -0.61
CA THR A 196 3.48 13.04 0.76
C THR A 196 4.52 13.67 1.68
N LEU A 197 4.10 14.66 2.48
CA LEU A 197 4.93 15.49 3.35
C LEU A 197 4.60 15.27 4.85
N GLY A 198 4.04 14.12 5.19
CA GLY A 198 3.58 13.81 6.53
C GLY A 198 2.53 14.82 7.04
N ALA A 199 2.75 15.40 8.22
CA ALA A 199 1.82 16.37 8.82
C ALA A 199 1.64 17.66 8.00
N LYS A 200 2.49 17.91 6.99
CA LYS A 200 2.35 19.06 6.09
C LYS A 200 1.39 18.80 4.92
N GLY A 201 0.94 17.56 4.73
CA GLY A 201 0.05 17.17 3.64
C GLY A 201 0.76 16.59 2.43
N CYS A 202 0.48 17.08 1.23
CA CYS A 202 1.14 16.61 0.02
C CYS A 202 1.45 17.76 -0.94
N ARG A 203 2.39 17.53 -1.87
CA ARG A 203 2.79 18.48 -2.92
C ARG A 203 2.55 17.88 -4.29
N ILE A 204 1.88 18.61 -5.17
CA ILE A 204 1.72 18.29 -6.59
C ILE A 204 2.90 18.89 -7.36
N ARG A 205 3.69 18.06 -8.04
CA ARG A 205 4.93 18.50 -8.71
C ARG A 205 4.66 19.49 -9.83
N SER A 206 3.69 19.22 -10.69
CA SER A 206 3.42 20.05 -11.89
C SER A 206 3.04 21.50 -11.56
N THR A 207 2.36 21.72 -10.43
CA THR A 207 1.92 23.06 -10.02
C THR A 207 2.78 23.66 -8.90
N GLY A 208 3.54 22.84 -8.19
CA GLY A 208 4.23 23.21 -6.96
C GLY A 208 3.28 23.44 -5.77
N GLU A 209 1.97 23.22 -5.95
CA GLU A 209 0.98 23.44 -4.90
C GLU A 209 1.17 22.45 -3.76
N VAL A 210 1.16 22.98 -2.54
CA VAL A 210 1.12 22.18 -1.31
C VAL A 210 -0.31 22.19 -0.77
N ILE A 211 -0.91 21.00 -0.70
CA ILE A 211 -2.24 20.80 -0.13
C ILE A 211 -2.04 20.36 1.32
N PRO A 212 -2.51 21.15 2.31
CA PRO A 212 -2.26 20.87 3.71
C PRO A 212 -2.99 19.60 4.17
N ALA A 213 -2.39 18.88 5.13
CA ALA A 213 -3.08 17.80 5.85
C ALA A 213 -4.19 18.36 6.74
N SER A 214 -5.22 17.58 6.98
CA SER A 214 -6.21 17.90 8.02
C SER A 214 -5.57 17.75 9.41
N PRO A 215 -5.90 18.63 10.36
CA PRO A 215 -5.39 18.51 11.72
C PRO A 215 -5.75 17.17 12.35
N ALA A 216 -4.75 16.44 12.87
CA ALA A 216 -4.95 15.17 13.53
C ALA A 216 -3.96 14.99 14.69
N LYS A 217 -4.37 14.26 15.72
CA LYS A 217 -3.47 13.81 16.78
C LYS A 217 -2.89 12.46 16.38
N ALA A 218 -1.64 12.44 15.95
CA ALA A 218 -0.98 11.21 15.54
C ALA A 218 -0.80 10.26 16.75
N VAL A 219 -1.29 9.05 16.59
CA VAL A 219 -1.12 7.90 17.49
C VAL A 219 -0.21 6.87 16.85
N ASP A 220 -0.46 6.58 15.55
CA ASP A 220 0.34 5.63 14.74
C ASP A 220 0.31 6.10 13.28
N THR A 221 1.46 6.31 12.69
CA THR A 221 1.57 6.77 11.29
C THR A 221 1.69 5.64 10.29
N THR A 222 1.70 4.38 10.75
CA THR A 222 1.79 3.21 9.89
C THR A 222 0.56 3.12 8.98
N GLY A 223 0.78 2.89 7.69
CA GLY A 223 -0.31 2.77 6.72
C GLY A 223 -0.89 4.10 6.21
N ALA A 224 -0.46 5.27 6.71
CA ALA A 224 -0.96 6.56 6.24
C ALA A 224 -0.68 6.79 4.73
N GLY A 225 0.51 6.43 4.26
CA GLY A 225 0.87 6.48 2.84
C GLY A 225 0.08 5.49 1.98
N ASP A 226 -0.26 4.33 2.52
CA ASP A 226 -1.12 3.33 1.85
C ASP A 226 -2.54 3.87 1.72
N THR A 227 -3.08 4.46 2.80
CA THR A 227 -4.37 5.15 2.82
C THR A 227 -4.40 6.26 1.77
N PHE A 228 -3.37 7.14 1.77
CA PHE A 228 -3.25 8.23 0.80
C PHE A 228 -3.30 7.72 -0.65
N THR A 229 -2.45 6.75 -0.98
CA THR A 229 -2.35 6.19 -2.34
C THR A 229 -3.68 5.58 -2.79
N ALA A 230 -4.33 4.81 -1.91
CA ALA A 230 -5.60 4.15 -2.21
C ALA A 230 -6.71 5.17 -2.46
N VAL A 231 -6.87 6.17 -1.58
CA VAL A 231 -7.91 7.20 -1.72
C VAL A 231 -7.67 8.04 -2.97
N LEU A 232 -6.43 8.45 -3.22
CA LEU A 232 -6.06 9.18 -4.43
C LEU A 232 -6.46 8.38 -5.69
N ALA A 233 -6.15 7.07 -5.72
CA ALA A 233 -6.50 6.21 -6.84
C ALA A 233 -8.01 6.13 -7.07
N VAL A 234 -8.79 5.96 -6.00
CA VAL A 234 -10.26 5.87 -6.08
C VAL A 234 -10.85 7.18 -6.60
N ARG A 235 -10.43 8.33 -6.07
CA ARG A 235 -10.95 9.65 -6.47
C ARG A 235 -10.62 10.00 -7.91
N LEU A 236 -9.38 9.71 -8.35
CA LEU A 236 -8.98 9.91 -9.75
C LEU A 236 -9.74 8.99 -10.71
N ALA A 237 -10.03 7.75 -10.30
CA ALA A 237 -10.85 6.81 -11.06
C ALA A 237 -12.33 7.22 -11.13
N GLU A 238 -12.83 7.94 -10.13
CA GLU A 238 -14.16 8.56 -10.14
C GLU A 238 -14.23 9.85 -10.99
N GLY A 239 -13.10 10.33 -11.50
CA GLY A 239 -13.02 11.51 -12.38
C GLY A 239 -12.84 12.84 -11.65
N GLU A 240 -12.51 12.81 -10.36
CA GLU A 240 -12.17 14.03 -9.61
C GLU A 240 -10.89 14.68 -10.15
N SER A 241 -10.75 15.98 -9.93
CA SER A 241 -9.49 16.68 -10.23
C SER A 241 -8.36 16.16 -9.35
N LEU A 242 -7.12 16.23 -9.84
CA LEU A 242 -5.96 15.80 -9.03
C LEU A 242 -5.90 16.52 -7.68
N ARG A 243 -6.23 17.82 -7.68
CA ARG A 243 -6.25 18.64 -6.48
C ARG A 243 -7.28 18.14 -5.47
N ASP A 244 -8.51 17.90 -5.90
CA ASP A 244 -9.59 17.45 -5.03
C ASP A 244 -9.34 16.02 -4.51
N ALA A 245 -8.82 15.15 -5.37
CA ALA A 245 -8.37 13.82 -4.99
C ALA A 245 -7.26 13.85 -3.92
N CYS A 246 -6.31 14.79 -4.01
CA CYS A 246 -5.28 15.00 -2.99
C CYS A 246 -5.86 15.52 -1.67
N VAL A 247 -6.86 16.42 -1.71
CA VAL A 247 -7.56 16.89 -0.50
C VAL A 247 -8.21 15.71 0.22
N ALA A 248 -8.98 14.89 -0.50
CA ALA A 248 -9.62 13.71 0.06
C ALA A 248 -8.61 12.67 0.60
N ALA A 249 -7.49 12.46 -0.11
CA ALA A 249 -6.42 11.56 0.31
C ALA A 249 -5.73 12.05 1.60
N ASN A 250 -5.46 13.35 1.73
CA ASN A 250 -4.91 13.95 2.95
C ASN A 250 -5.88 13.80 4.14
N GLU A 251 -7.17 14.04 3.92
CA GLU A 251 -8.19 13.89 4.97
C GLU A 251 -8.25 12.46 5.49
N ALA A 252 -8.34 11.48 4.59
CA ALA A 252 -8.37 10.06 4.97
C ALA A 252 -7.08 9.63 5.69
N SER A 253 -5.92 10.06 5.22
CA SER A 253 -4.64 9.79 5.88
C SER A 253 -4.55 10.44 7.25
N SER A 254 -5.07 11.65 7.41
CA SER A 254 -5.12 12.33 8.71
C SER A 254 -6.04 11.62 9.70
N GLN A 255 -7.12 11.00 9.22
CA GLN A 255 -7.98 10.17 10.08
C GLN A 255 -7.25 8.89 10.49
N SER A 256 -6.55 8.22 9.55
CA SER A 256 -5.87 6.96 9.83
C SER A 256 -4.80 7.09 10.92
N VAL A 257 -4.02 8.16 10.95
CA VAL A 257 -2.95 8.32 11.95
C VAL A 257 -3.45 8.49 13.38
N SER A 258 -4.75 8.68 13.58
CA SER A 258 -5.36 8.86 14.92
C SER A 258 -5.71 7.54 15.62
N VAL A 259 -5.53 6.41 14.94
CA VAL A 259 -5.86 5.07 15.44
C VAL A 259 -4.62 4.18 15.38
N LYS A 260 -4.39 3.38 16.42
CA LYS A 260 -3.28 2.43 16.49
C LYS A 260 -3.54 1.25 15.54
N TYR A 261 -2.47 0.74 14.92
CA TYR A 261 -2.45 -0.35 13.93
C TYR A 261 -3.06 0.05 12.58
N VAL A 262 -2.80 -0.74 11.53
CA VAL A 262 -3.20 -0.35 10.16
C VAL A 262 -4.65 -0.72 9.88
N MET A 263 -5.03 -1.98 9.99
CA MET A 263 -6.39 -2.40 9.61
C MET A 263 -7.51 -1.66 10.38
N PRO A 264 -7.40 -1.42 11.71
CA PRO A 264 -8.38 -0.61 12.42
C PRO A 264 -8.41 0.86 12.00
N SER A 265 -7.28 1.40 11.53
CA SER A 265 -7.13 2.83 11.21
C SER A 265 -7.66 3.22 9.83
N LEU A 266 -7.79 2.28 8.89
CA LEU A 266 -8.23 2.57 7.53
C LEU A 266 -9.66 3.12 7.52
N PRO A 267 -9.90 4.38 7.11
CA PRO A 267 -11.21 5.01 7.22
C PRO A 267 -12.19 4.50 6.17
N THR A 268 -13.46 4.41 6.55
CA THR A 268 -14.57 4.15 5.64
C THR A 268 -15.13 5.49 5.16
N ARG A 269 -15.43 5.56 3.86
CA ARG A 269 -16.13 6.72 3.28
C ARG A 269 -17.53 6.83 3.88
N ALA A 270 -17.88 8.01 4.37
CA ALA A 270 -19.19 8.33 4.91
C ALA A 270 -20.28 8.32 3.83
#